data_1dae4bc2badd53104849f5cc683db477
#
_entry.id   1dae4bc2badd53104849f5cc683db477
#
_cell.length_a   1.000
_cell.length_b   1.000
_cell.length_c   1.000
_cell.angle_alpha   90.00
_cell.angle_beta   90.00
_cell.angle_gamma   90.00
#
_symmetry.space_group_name_H-M   'P 1'
#
loop_
_entity.id
_entity.type
_entity.pdbx_description
1 polymer ?
#
loop_
_entity_poly.entity_id
_entity_poly.type
_entity_poly.pdbx_seq_one_letter_code
_entity_poly.pdbx_strand_id
1 'polypeptide(L)'
;MEIDMKEKFDVTGMSCSACSSHVEKSVSKLEGIKTVSVNLLTNSMQVEYDETKLDTGKIIEAVEHAGYGASVKEDGKAAVKAGETEDAVSIQQKNIKNMKTRLIISVIFLIPLMYVSMGHMIYNALGVPMPPLTMKFFHGSENAVIYAFTQFLLLLPILFVNQKYFRNGFTTLARRSPNMDSLIAMGATAATVYGIFAIYRIGWGFRIGDMELVHQYSHDLYFESAGTILTLLSLIHISEPTRH
;
A
#
# COMPACT_ATOMS: atom_id res chain seq x y z
N MET A 1 -32.41 -5.44 33.97
CA MET A 1 -32.36 -6.49 32.96
C MET A 1 -31.38 -6.02 31.92
N GLU A 2 -30.16 -6.54 31.93
CA GLU A 2 -29.18 -6.18 30.91
C GLU A 2 -29.65 -6.78 29.58
N ILE A 3 -29.84 -5.94 28.59
CA ILE A 3 -30.22 -6.37 27.23
C ILE A 3 -28.93 -6.42 26.43
N ASP A 4 -28.31 -7.61 26.36
CA ASP A 4 -27.15 -7.84 25.56
C ASP A 4 -27.53 -7.90 24.08
N MET A 5 -27.01 -6.96 23.30
CA MET A 5 -27.19 -6.92 21.86
C MET A 5 -25.92 -7.37 21.15
N LYS A 6 -26.08 -8.25 20.17
CA LYS A 6 -24.99 -8.73 19.34
C LYS A 6 -25.18 -8.24 17.91
N GLU A 7 -24.29 -7.39 17.45
CA GLU A 7 -24.44 -6.70 16.18
C GLU A 7 -23.17 -6.85 15.33
N LYS A 8 -23.38 -6.91 14.00
CA LYS A 8 -22.29 -6.96 13.03
C LYS A 8 -22.17 -5.64 12.30
N PHE A 9 -20.91 -5.23 12.08
CA PHE A 9 -20.56 -4.03 11.33
C PHE A 9 -19.67 -4.40 10.17
N ASP A 10 -19.87 -3.78 9.02
CA ASP A 10 -18.90 -3.77 7.94
C ASP A 10 -17.88 -2.65 8.22
N VAL A 11 -16.59 -3.00 8.26
CA VAL A 11 -15.49 -2.06 8.54
C VAL A 11 -14.65 -1.88 7.29
N THR A 12 -14.53 -0.65 6.82
CA THR A 12 -13.77 -0.31 5.62
C THR A 12 -12.45 0.38 5.96
N GLY A 13 -11.42 0.19 5.12
CA GLY A 13 -10.11 0.83 5.31
C GLY A 13 -9.09 -0.02 6.06
N MET A 14 -9.46 -1.19 6.58
CA MET A 14 -8.49 -2.13 7.15
C MET A 14 -7.68 -2.78 6.04
N SER A 15 -6.35 -2.78 6.18
CA SER A 15 -5.43 -3.36 5.19
C SER A 15 -4.43 -4.35 5.81
N CYS A 16 -4.35 -4.42 7.13
CA CYS A 16 -3.40 -5.26 7.84
C CYS A 16 -3.92 -5.67 9.22
N SER A 17 -3.27 -6.67 9.82
CA SER A 17 -3.63 -7.17 11.16
C SER A 17 -3.49 -6.11 12.27
N ALA A 18 -2.53 -5.20 12.14
CA ALA A 18 -2.41 -4.06 13.03
C ALA A 18 -3.63 -3.12 12.95
N CYS A 19 -4.23 -2.99 11.76
CA CYS A 19 -5.44 -2.21 11.56
C CYS A 19 -6.63 -2.82 12.30
N SER A 20 -6.84 -4.14 12.17
CA SER A 20 -7.93 -4.84 12.87
C SER A 20 -7.76 -4.76 14.39
N SER A 21 -6.54 -4.96 14.89
CA SER A 21 -6.24 -4.79 16.33
C SER A 21 -6.46 -3.37 16.82
N HIS A 22 -6.22 -2.36 15.98
CA HIS A 22 -6.44 -0.95 16.33
C HIS A 22 -7.94 -0.64 16.43
N VAL A 23 -8.75 -1.12 15.50
CA VAL A 23 -10.21 -1.01 15.54
C VAL A 23 -10.74 -1.70 16.81
N GLU A 24 -10.32 -2.94 17.06
CA GLU A 24 -10.74 -3.72 18.22
C GLU A 24 -10.44 -3.00 19.54
N LYS A 25 -9.21 -2.48 19.70
CA LYS A 25 -8.81 -1.68 20.87
C LYS A 25 -9.58 -0.37 21.00
N SER A 26 -9.97 0.25 19.91
CA SER A 26 -10.70 1.52 19.95
C SER A 26 -12.13 1.33 20.41
N VAL A 27 -12.79 0.28 19.93
CA VAL A 27 -14.16 -0.07 20.31
C VAL A 27 -14.22 -0.68 21.71
N SER A 28 -13.26 -1.51 22.11
CA SER A 28 -13.22 -2.14 23.43
C SER A 28 -13.05 -1.14 24.60
N LYS A 29 -12.66 0.11 24.32
CA LYS A 29 -12.55 1.18 25.33
C LYS A 29 -13.88 1.83 25.69
N LEU A 30 -14.92 1.60 24.90
CA LEU A 30 -16.24 2.17 25.16
C LEU A 30 -16.92 1.48 26.35
N GLU A 31 -17.51 2.28 27.22
CA GLU A 31 -18.32 1.75 28.34
C GLU A 31 -19.57 1.04 27.79
N GLY A 32 -19.80 -0.19 28.24
CA GLY A 32 -20.91 -1.02 27.80
C GLY A 32 -20.56 -2.10 26.79
N ILE A 33 -19.31 -2.13 26.30
CA ILE A 33 -18.80 -3.22 25.45
C ILE A 33 -18.47 -4.44 26.32
N LYS A 34 -18.96 -5.62 25.91
CA LYS A 34 -18.63 -6.92 26.51
C LYS A 34 -17.58 -7.67 25.69
N THR A 35 -17.84 -7.81 24.39
CA THR A 35 -16.89 -8.46 23.48
C THR A 35 -16.83 -7.73 22.14
N VAL A 36 -15.62 -7.66 21.56
CA VAL A 36 -15.37 -7.17 20.21
C VAL A 36 -14.50 -8.18 19.49
N SER A 37 -14.87 -8.53 18.29
CA SER A 37 -14.08 -9.39 17.41
C SER A 37 -14.06 -8.79 16.01
N VAL A 38 -12.86 -8.48 15.52
CA VAL A 38 -12.66 -7.87 14.20
C VAL A 38 -12.06 -8.90 13.26
N ASN A 39 -12.72 -9.11 12.13
CA ASN A 39 -12.27 -10.02 11.09
C ASN A 39 -11.77 -9.22 9.87
N LEU A 40 -10.46 -9.23 9.66
CA LEU A 40 -9.80 -8.55 8.55
C LEU A 40 -10.20 -9.12 7.18
N LEU A 41 -10.40 -10.44 7.09
CA LEU A 41 -10.67 -11.12 5.82
C LEU A 41 -12.04 -10.77 5.26
N THR A 42 -13.03 -10.66 6.15
CA THR A 42 -14.39 -10.31 5.78
C THR A 42 -14.67 -8.82 5.91
N ASN A 43 -13.66 -8.03 6.34
CA ASN A 43 -13.83 -6.61 6.67
C ASN A 43 -15.04 -6.36 7.59
N SER A 44 -15.24 -7.22 8.58
CA SER A 44 -16.36 -7.13 9.49
C SER A 44 -15.91 -7.11 10.94
N MET A 45 -16.71 -6.49 11.76
CA MET A 45 -16.56 -6.45 13.21
C MET A 45 -17.85 -6.96 13.85
N GLN A 46 -17.73 -7.81 14.84
CA GLN A 46 -18.83 -8.29 15.67
C GLN A 46 -18.66 -7.72 17.06
N VAL A 47 -19.71 -7.07 17.56
CA VAL A 47 -19.71 -6.41 18.86
C VAL A 47 -20.87 -6.92 19.69
N GLU A 48 -20.59 -7.24 20.95
CA GLU A 48 -21.61 -7.54 21.96
C GLU A 48 -21.55 -6.45 23.03
N TYR A 49 -22.66 -5.74 23.23
CA TYR A 49 -22.73 -4.57 24.06
C TYR A 49 -24.06 -4.42 24.77
N ASP A 50 -24.10 -3.63 25.85
CA ASP A 50 -25.29 -3.29 26.60
C ASP A 50 -25.99 -2.09 25.95
N GLU A 51 -27.15 -2.35 25.33
CA GLU A 51 -27.95 -1.35 24.61
C GLU A 51 -28.45 -0.20 25.51
N THR A 52 -28.48 -0.42 26.84
CA THR A 52 -28.89 0.62 27.79
C THR A 52 -27.81 1.67 28.04
N LYS A 53 -26.52 1.36 27.73
CA LYS A 53 -25.37 2.21 27.99
C LYS A 53 -24.74 2.75 26.72
N LEU A 54 -24.85 2.00 25.61
CA LEU A 54 -24.13 2.31 24.39
C LEU A 54 -25.07 2.21 23.19
N ASP A 55 -25.04 3.21 22.33
CA ASP A 55 -25.74 3.25 21.06
C ASP A 55 -24.82 2.86 19.90
N THR A 56 -25.40 2.23 18.88
CA THR A 56 -24.74 1.84 17.64
C THR A 56 -23.97 2.98 16.98
N GLY A 57 -24.50 4.21 17.07
CA GLY A 57 -23.84 5.40 16.53
C GLY A 57 -22.48 5.69 17.19
N LYS A 58 -22.34 5.48 18.50
CA LYS A 58 -21.08 5.66 19.22
C LYS A 58 -20.02 4.60 18.84
N ILE A 59 -20.46 3.40 18.50
CA ILE A 59 -19.56 2.33 18.01
C ILE A 59 -19.00 2.73 16.65
N ILE A 60 -19.85 3.23 15.75
CA ILE A 60 -19.45 3.73 14.43
C ILE A 60 -18.48 4.91 14.59
N GLU A 61 -18.82 5.87 15.44
CA GLU A 61 -17.99 7.03 15.71
C GLU A 61 -16.60 6.64 16.25
N ALA A 62 -16.52 5.65 17.14
CA ALA A 62 -15.23 5.16 17.66
C ALA A 62 -14.35 4.54 16.56
N VAL A 63 -14.94 3.81 15.62
CA VAL A 63 -14.24 3.25 14.46
C VAL A 63 -13.80 4.37 13.50
N GLU A 64 -14.65 5.38 13.28
CA GLU A 64 -14.31 6.54 12.45
C GLU A 64 -13.21 7.39 13.07
N HIS A 65 -13.22 7.59 14.38
CA HIS A 65 -12.14 8.24 15.11
C HIS A 65 -10.83 7.47 15.03
N ALA A 66 -10.89 6.12 14.98
CA ALA A 66 -9.73 5.28 14.75
C ALA A 66 -9.19 5.36 13.29
N GLY A 67 -9.87 6.08 12.39
CA GLY A 67 -9.43 6.29 11.01
C GLY A 67 -10.00 5.32 9.98
N TYR A 68 -11.01 4.52 10.37
CA TYR A 68 -11.68 3.52 9.52
C TYR A 68 -13.13 3.90 9.29
N GLY A 69 -13.77 3.34 8.27
CA GLY A 69 -15.21 3.49 8.10
C GLY A 69 -15.95 2.33 8.75
N ALA A 70 -17.11 2.57 9.34
CA ALA A 70 -18.01 1.53 9.84
C ALA A 70 -19.44 1.78 9.39
N SER A 71 -20.18 0.70 9.13
CA SER A 71 -21.60 0.71 8.89
C SER A 71 -22.24 -0.53 9.49
N VAL A 72 -23.45 -0.40 10.00
CA VAL A 72 -24.21 -1.55 10.49
C VAL A 72 -24.47 -2.50 9.33
N LYS A 73 -24.19 -3.77 9.51
CA LYS A 73 -24.64 -4.80 8.59
C LYS A 73 -26.07 -5.14 8.96
N GLU A 74 -27.04 -4.65 8.19
CA GLU A 74 -28.44 -5.03 8.34
C GLU A 74 -28.56 -6.54 8.10
N ASP A 75 -28.58 -7.32 9.19
CA ASP A 75 -29.10 -8.67 9.16
C ASP A 75 -30.61 -8.59 8.99
N GLY A 76 -31.06 -8.26 7.76
CA GLY A 76 -32.45 -8.36 7.39
C GLY A 76 -32.95 -9.77 7.70
N LYS A 77 -34.00 -9.88 8.48
CA LYS A 77 -34.76 -11.11 8.73
C LYS A 77 -35.09 -11.82 7.40
N ALA A 78 -34.20 -12.65 6.95
CA ALA A 78 -34.46 -13.62 5.88
C ALA A 78 -33.47 -14.79 6.01
N ALA A 79 -34.06 -15.94 6.31
CA ALA A 79 -33.62 -17.30 6.05
C ALA A 79 -32.17 -17.48 5.61
N VAL A 80 -31.41 -18.22 6.41
CA VAL A 80 -30.12 -18.84 6.04
C VAL A 80 -30.29 -19.50 4.67
N LYS A 81 -29.97 -18.78 3.61
CA LYS A 81 -29.81 -19.34 2.28
C LYS A 81 -28.33 -19.65 2.10
N ALA A 82 -28.06 -20.90 1.73
CA ALA A 82 -26.72 -21.40 1.36
C ALA A 82 -25.98 -20.57 0.28
N GLY A 83 -26.58 -19.50 -0.24
CA GLY A 83 -26.01 -18.57 -1.21
C GLY A 83 -25.12 -17.47 -0.61
N GLU A 84 -25.29 -17.08 0.67
CA GLU A 84 -24.49 -15.97 1.25
C GLU A 84 -23.02 -16.33 1.51
N THR A 85 -22.75 -17.62 1.75
CA THR A 85 -21.37 -18.13 1.85
C THR A 85 -20.68 -18.12 0.48
N GLU A 86 -21.40 -18.38 -0.60
CA GLU A 86 -20.85 -18.33 -1.97
C GLU A 86 -20.54 -16.88 -2.42
N ASP A 87 -21.37 -15.92 -2.07
CA ASP A 87 -21.15 -14.50 -2.39
C ASP A 87 -19.98 -13.93 -1.59
N ALA A 88 -19.86 -14.20 -0.30
CA ALA A 88 -18.72 -13.80 0.52
C ALA A 88 -17.41 -14.43 0.02
N VAL A 89 -17.42 -15.71 -0.32
CA VAL A 89 -16.28 -16.43 -0.90
C VAL A 89 -15.92 -15.87 -2.29
N SER A 90 -16.90 -15.54 -3.11
CA SER A 90 -16.71 -14.98 -4.46
C SER A 90 -16.06 -13.57 -4.40
N ILE A 91 -16.51 -12.72 -3.47
CA ILE A 91 -15.95 -11.39 -3.23
C ILE A 91 -14.51 -11.51 -2.72
N GLN A 92 -14.25 -12.44 -1.80
CA GLN A 92 -12.93 -12.69 -1.27
C GLN A 92 -11.97 -13.20 -2.36
N GLN A 93 -12.41 -14.16 -3.20
CA GLN A 93 -11.62 -14.65 -4.33
C GLN A 93 -11.32 -13.53 -5.36
N LYS A 94 -12.29 -12.64 -5.62
CA LYS A 94 -12.10 -11.49 -6.51
C LYS A 94 -11.09 -10.50 -5.95
N ASN A 95 -11.11 -10.25 -4.64
CA ASN A 95 -10.13 -9.39 -3.97
C ASN A 95 -8.72 -9.99 -4.04
N ILE A 96 -8.56 -11.29 -3.76
CA ILE A 96 -7.27 -11.99 -3.86
C ILE A 96 -6.75 -11.96 -5.31
N LYS A 97 -7.61 -12.20 -6.30
CA LYS A 97 -7.24 -12.13 -7.71
C LYS A 97 -6.75 -10.73 -8.10
N ASN A 98 -7.43 -9.68 -7.66
CA ASN A 98 -7.02 -8.29 -7.91
C ASN A 98 -5.67 -7.97 -7.24
N MET A 99 -5.42 -8.46 -6.02
CA MET A 99 -4.15 -8.28 -5.33
C MET A 99 -3.01 -9.02 -6.05
N LYS A 100 -3.23 -10.27 -6.48
CA LYS A 100 -2.27 -11.03 -7.29
C LYS A 100 -1.93 -10.32 -8.61
N THR A 101 -2.93 -9.80 -9.32
CA THR A 101 -2.72 -9.07 -10.56
C THR A 101 -1.86 -7.82 -10.34
N ARG A 102 -2.11 -7.05 -9.27
CA ARG A 102 -1.28 -5.90 -8.91
C ARG A 102 0.16 -6.29 -8.62
N LEU A 103 0.38 -7.36 -7.85
CA LEU A 103 1.72 -7.85 -7.57
C LEU A 103 2.45 -8.25 -8.85
N ILE A 104 1.80 -9.02 -9.74
CA ILE A 104 2.39 -9.47 -11.00
C ILE A 104 2.81 -8.26 -11.85
N ILE A 105 1.93 -7.26 -12.00
CA ILE A 105 2.25 -6.04 -12.76
C ILE A 105 3.42 -5.30 -12.10
N SER A 106 3.41 -5.15 -10.77
CA SER A 106 4.51 -4.49 -10.05
C SER A 106 5.85 -5.20 -10.26
N VAL A 107 5.87 -6.53 -10.22
CA VAL A 107 7.08 -7.34 -10.43
C VAL A 107 7.58 -7.24 -11.88
N ILE A 108 6.66 -7.29 -12.87
CA ILE A 108 7.02 -7.16 -14.29
C ILE A 108 7.74 -5.83 -14.57
N PHE A 109 7.34 -4.73 -13.94
CA PHE A 109 7.97 -3.43 -14.11
C PHE A 109 9.15 -3.21 -13.17
N LEU A 110 9.17 -3.85 -12.00
CA LEU A 110 10.28 -3.76 -11.06
C LEU A 110 11.55 -4.43 -11.59
N ILE A 111 11.45 -5.58 -12.24
CA ILE A 111 12.61 -6.30 -12.78
C ILE A 111 13.40 -5.42 -13.76
N PRO A 112 12.82 -4.84 -14.83
CA PRO A 112 13.55 -3.94 -15.72
C PRO A 112 14.02 -2.66 -15.02
N LEU A 113 13.26 -2.14 -14.05
CA LEU A 113 13.67 -0.99 -13.24
C LEU A 113 14.96 -1.28 -12.47
N MET A 114 15.01 -2.43 -11.79
CA MET A 114 16.20 -2.89 -11.06
C MET A 114 17.39 -3.16 -12.01
N TYR A 115 17.11 -3.72 -13.19
CA TYR A 115 18.14 -3.95 -14.19
C TYR A 115 18.73 -2.64 -14.71
N VAL A 116 17.94 -1.62 -14.97
CA VAL A 116 18.42 -0.30 -15.41
C VAL A 116 19.18 0.39 -14.27
N SER A 117 18.69 0.37 -13.04
CA SER A 117 19.30 1.04 -11.90
C SER A 117 20.61 0.38 -11.44
N MET A 118 20.60 -0.92 -11.23
CA MET A 118 21.72 -1.67 -10.63
C MET A 118 22.53 -2.52 -11.62
N GLY A 119 22.14 -2.53 -12.90
CA GLY A 119 22.75 -3.40 -13.90
C GLY A 119 24.28 -3.24 -13.98
N HIS A 120 24.78 -2.01 -13.97
CA HIS A 120 26.23 -1.75 -13.98
C HIS A 120 26.99 -2.38 -12.80
N MET A 121 26.38 -2.37 -11.64
CA MET A 121 26.96 -2.92 -10.42
C MET A 121 26.99 -4.46 -10.48
N ILE A 122 25.93 -5.07 -11.03
CA ILE A 122 25.81 -6.53 -11.22
C ILE A 122 26.86 -7.01 -12.23
N TYR A 123 27.00 -6.33 -13.38
CA TYR A 123 28.00 -6.69 -14.40
C TYR A 123 29.43 -6.55 -13.89
N ASN A 124 29.72 -5.49 -13.13
CA ASN A 124 31.02 -5.30 -12.51
C ASN A 124 31.33 -6.39 -11.47
N ALA A 125 30.35 -6.78 -10.66
CA ALA A 125 30.51 -7.83 -9.65
C ALA A 125 30.74 -9.23 -10.25
N LEU A 126 30.10 -9.50 -11.40
CA LEU A 126 30.24 -10.78 -12.12
C LEU A 126 31.47 -10.81 -13.04
N GLY A 127 32.18 -9.70 -13.24
CA GLY A 127 33.33 -9.60 -14.16
C GLY A 127 32.95 -9.81 -15.63
N VAL A 128 31.68 -9.66 -16.00
CA VAL A 128 31.18 -9.87 -17.37
C VAL A 128 31.04 -8.53 -18.07
N PRO A 129 31.47 -8.39 -19.33
CA PRO A 129 31.30 -7.14 -20.08
C PRO A 129 29.81 -6.85 -20.30
N MET A 130 29.45 -5.57 -20.10
CA MET A 130 28.06 -5.11 -20.26
C MET A 130 27.62 -5.20 -21.73
N PRO A 131 26.36 -5.58 -22.02
CA PRO A 131 25.86 -5.60 -23.39
C PRO A 131 26.01 -4.22 -24.06
N PRO A 132 26.43 -4.17 -25.33
CA PRO A 132 26.71 -2.90 -26.02
C PRO A 132 25.49 -1.99 -26.12
N LEU A 133 24.30 -2.56 -26.12
CA LEU A 133 23.04 -1.81 -26.17
C LEU A 133 22.80 -1.04 -24.86
N THR A 134 22.96 -1.70 -23.71
CA THR A 134 22.85 -1.09 -22.38
C THR A 134 23.92 -0.03 -22.16
N MET A 135 25.12 -0.30 -22.60
CA MET A 135 26.22 0.65 -22.51
C MET A 135 25.95 1.93 -23.31
N LYS A 136 25.36 1.79 -24.50
CA LYS A 136 25.06 2.91 -25.41
C LYS A 136 23.91 3.80 -24.89
N PHE A 137 22.88 3.23 -24.24
CA PHE A 137 21.69 3.97 -23.84
C PHE A 137 21.68 4.42 -22.38
N PHE A 138 22.35 3.69 -21.47
CA PHE A 138 22.23 3.90 -20.03
C PHE A 138 23.56 4.25 -19.35
N HIS A 139 24.69 4.22 -20.09
CA HIS A 139 25.99 4.53 -19.51
C HIS A 139 26.54 5.85 -20.06
N GLY A 140 27.29 6.53 -19.19
CA GLY A 140 27.89 7.83 -19.49
C GLY A 140 27.01 9.00 -19.04
N SER A 141 27.67 10.08 -18.64
CA SER A 141 27.02 11.31 -18.21
C SER A 141 26.10 11.91 -19.30
N GLU A 142 26.44 11.68 -20.57
CA GLU A 142 25.62 12.13 -21.72
C GLU A 142 24.22 11.54 -21.74
N ASN A 143 24.05 10.32 -21.24
CA ASN A 143 22.78 9.60 -21.20
C ASN A 143 22.02 9.75 -19.86
N ALA A 144 22.50 10.54 -18.92
CA ALA A 144 21.96 10.66 -17.58
C ALA A 144 20.46 11.03 -17.56
N VAL A 145 19.99 11.87 -18.48
CA VAL A 145 18.58 12.24 -18.60
C VAL A 145 17.75 11.04 -19.08
N ILE A 146 18.21 10.33 -20.11
CA ILE A 146 17.53 9.15 -20.68
C ILE A 146 17.45 8.06 -19.60
N TYR A 147 18.56 7.84 -18.89
CA TYR A 147 18.64 6.89 -17.79
C TYR A 147 17.65 7.20 -16.68
N ALA A 148 17.62 8.43 -16.19
CA ALA A 148 16.74 8.85 -15.11
C ALA A 148 15.25 8.84 -15.55
N PHE A 149 14.96 9.31 -16.76
CA PHE A 149 13.61 9.34 -17.29
C PHE A 149 13.07 7.94 -17.57
N THR A 150 13.89 7.01 -18.04
CA THR A 150 13.49 5.59 -18.22
C THR A 150 13.11 4.94 -16.90
N GLN A 151 13.88 5.17 -15.83
CA GLN A 151 13.52 4.68 -14.50
C GLN A 151 12.20 5.26 -14.02
N PHE A 152 11.99 6.56 -14.21
CA PHE A 152 10.73 7.20 -13.87
C PHE A 152 9.54 6.60 -14.63
N LEU A 153 9.66 6.38 -15.94
CA LEU A 153 8.62 5.75 -16.76
C LEU A 153 8.31 4.31 -16.31
N LEU A 154 9.33 3.56 -15.91
CA LEU A 154 9.14 2.20 -15.38
C LEU A 154 8.49 2.18 -14.00
N LEU A 155 8.70 3.23 -13.21
CA LEU A 155 8.07 3.38 -11.90
C LEU A 155 6.58 3.73 -12.01
N LEU A 156 6.16 4.51 -13.01
CA LEU A 156 4.77 4.98 -13.16
C LEU A 156 3.71 3.86 -13.08
N PRO A 157 3.82 2.75 -13.82
CA PRO A 157 2.84 1.66 -13.71
C PRO A 157 2.75 1.07 -12.30
N ILE A 158 3.90 0.98 -11.59
CA ILE A 158 3.94 0.51 -10.20
C ILE A 158 3.16 1.46 -9.29
N LEU A 159 3.35 2.76 -9.44
CA LEU A 159 2.60 3.79 -8.69
C LEU A 159 1.10 3.71 -8.97
N PHE A 160 0.69 3.61 -10.24
CA PHE A 160 -0.71 3.57 -10.64
C PHE A 160 -1.44 2.34 -10.10
N VAL A 161 -0.83 1.17 -10.21
CA VAL A 161 -1.44 -0.07 -9.74
C VAL A 161 -1.55 -0.08 -8.21
N ASN A 162 -0.62 0.55 -7.51
CA ASN A 162 -0.56 0.63 -6.05
C ASN A 162 -1.17 1.93 -5.47
N GLN A 163 -1.87 2.74 -6.25
CA GLN A 163 -2.47 4.01 -5.79
C GLN A 163 -3.39 3.87 -4.57
N LYS A 164 -4.01 2.70 -4.36
CA LYS A 164 -4.85 2.41 -3.19
C LYS A 164 -4.08 2.60 -1.87
N TYR A 165 -2.81 2.18 -1.83
CA TYR A 165 -1.96 2.32 -0.65
C TYR A 165 -1.62 3.78 -0.36
N PHE A 166 -1.43 4.60 -1.40
CA PHE A 166 -1.24 6.04 -1.23
C PHE A 166 -2.49 6.70 -0.65
N ARG A 167 -3.67 6.39 -1.21
CA ARG A 167 -4.93 6.96 -0.71
C ARG A 167 -5.18 6.57 0.74
N ASN A 168 -5.06 5.29 1.08
CA ASN A 168 -5.23 4.82 2.46
C ASN A 168 -4.17 5.43 3.38
N GLY A 169 -2.90 5.40 2.99
CA GLY A 169 -1.79 5.91 3.78
C GLY A 169 -1.92 7.39 4.11
N PHE A 170 -2.24 8.22 3.12
CA PHE A 170 -2.43 9.67 3.35
C PHE A 170 -3.74 9.98 4.11
N THR A 171 -4.81 9.21 3.88
CA THR A 171 -6.06 9.40 4.62
C THR A 171 -5.88 9.08 6.11
N THR A 172 -5.22 7.97 6.44
CA THR A 172 -4.96 7.60 7.85
C THR A 172 -3.97 8.55 8.51
N LEU A 173 -2.99 9.06 7.76
CA LEU A 173 -2.08 10.09 8.25
C LEU A 173 -2.83 11.40 8.56
N ALA A 174 -3.72 11.86 7.67
CA ALA A 174 -4.54 13.05 7.88
C ALA A 174 -5.47 12.93 9.11
N ARG A 175 -5.94 11.71 9.39
CA ARG A 175 -6.77 11.39 10.56
C ARG A 175 -5.96 11.15 11.84
N ARG A 176 -4.65 11.44 11.83
CA ARG A 176 -3.73 11.25 12.97
C ARG A 176 -3.66 9.81 13.50
N SER A 177 -3.98 8.84 12.65
CA SER A 177 -3.88 7.41 12.94
C SER A 177 -2.94 6.74 11.93
N PRO A 178 -1.61 7.07 11.96
CA PRO A 178 -0.66 6.54 11.00
C PRO A 178 -0.55 5.01 11.13
N ASN A 179 -0.54 4.34 10.00
CA ASN A 179 -0.35 2.91 9.88
C ASN A 179 0.85 2.59 8.96
N MET A 180 1.10 1.29 8.71
CA MET A 180 2.18 0.86 7.83
C MET A 180 2.05 1.44 6.41
N ASP A 181 0.82 1.53 5.89
CA ASP A 181 0.54 2.14 4.58
C ASP A 181 0.94 3.63 4.56
N SER A 182 0.75 4.36 5.67
CA SER A 182 1.14 5.77 5.80
C SER A 182 2.64 5.96 5.69
N LEU A 183 3.42 5.11 6.37
CA LEU A 183 4.88 5.17 6.34
C LEU A 183 5.40 4.89 4.92
N ILE A 184 4.87 3.86 4.28
CA ILE A 184 5.27 3.44 2.94
C ILE A 184 4.84 4.47 1.89
N ALA A 185 3.61 5.00 1.97
CA ALA A 185 3.15 6.05 1.07
C ALA A 185 4.03 7.30 1.17
N MET A 186 4.43 7.70 2.36
CA MET A 186 5.30 8.84 2.60
C MET A 186 6.70 8.60 2.02
N GLY A 187 7.31 7.43 2.31
CA GLY A 187 8.63 7.07 1.78
C GLY A 187 8.67 6.97 0.25
N ALA A 188 7.69 6.29 -0.35
CA ALA A 188 7.60 6.16 -1.80
C ALA A 188 7.33 7.51 -2.49
N THR A 189 6.50 8.37 -1.88
CA THR A 189 6.27 9.74 -2.39
C THR A 189 7.54 10.56 -2.30
N ALA A 190 8.25 10.55 -1.17
CA ALA A 190 9.49 11.29 -0.99
C ALA A 190 10.56 10.86 -2.02
N ALA A 191 10.74 9.55 -2.21
CA ALA A 191 11.68 9.01 -3.20
C ALA A 191 11.30 9.42 -4.63
N THR A 192 9.99 9.39 -4.97
CA THR A 192 9.51 9.80 -6.29
C THR A 192 9.70 11.30 -6.54
N VAL A 193 9.34 12.14 -5.57
CA VAL A 193 9.49 13.61 -5.66
C VAL A 193 10.98 13.98 -5.76
N TYR A 194 11.82 13.35 -4.95
CA TYR A 194 13.27 13.55 -5.03
C TYR A 194 13.84 13.12 -6.39
N GLY A 195 13.41 11.99 -6.93
CA GLY A 195 13.84 11.55 -8.27
C GLY A 195 13.42 12.51 -9.38
N ILE A 196 12.21 13.08 -9.32
CA ILE A 196 11.78 14.13 -10.25
C ILE A 196 12.66 15.38 -10.11
N PHE A 197 12.95 15.79 -8.87
CA PHE A 197 13.89 16.88 -8.61
C PHE A 197 15.28 16.59 -9.17
N ALA A 198 15.78 15.37 -9.00
CA ALA A 198 17.08 14.95 -9.54
C ALA A 198 17.11 15.04 -11.08
N ILE A 199 16.04 14.60 -11.77
CA ILE A 199 15.92 14.76 -13.23
C ILE A 199 16.04 16.25 -13.62
N TYR A 200 15.39 17.12 -12.88
CA TYR A 200 15.46 18.56 -13.13
C TYR A 200 16.88 19.11 -12.92
N ARG A 201 17.58 18.65 -11.87
CA ARG A 201 18.97 19.03 -11.58
C ARG A 201 19.96 18.52 -12.64
N ILE A 202 19.74 17.30 -13.16
CA ILE A 202 20.53 16.76 -14.28
C ILE A 202 20.36 17.64 -15.52
N GLY A 203 19.13 18.01 -15.87
CA GLY A 203 18.88 18.91 -17.00
C GLY A 203 19.50 20.29 -16.82
N TRP A 204 19.49 20.82 -15.60
CA TRP A 204 20.16 22.08 -15.27
C TRP A 204 21.68 21.98 -15.40
N GLY A 205 22.30 20.88 -14.91
CA GLY A 205 23.72 20.60 -15.01
C GLY A 205 24.20 20.62 -16.47
N PHE A 206 23.46 19.97 -17.37
CA PHE A 206 23.74 20.04 -18.82
C PHE A 206 23.71 21.45 -19.35
N ARG A 207 22.72 22.25 -18.94
CA ARG A 207 22.59 23.64 -19.40
C ARG A 207 23.77 24.52 -19.03
N ILE A 208 24.33 24.33 -17.83
CA ILE A 208 25.48 25.14 -17.33
C ILE A 208 26.83 24.50 -17.59
N GLY A 209 26.87 23.29 -18.16
CA GLY A 209 28.08 22.54 -18.44
C GLY A 209 28.78 21.93 -17.22
N ASP A 210 28.05 21.80 -16.11
CA ASP A 210 28.52 21.18 -14.86
C ASP A 210 28.28 19.66 -14.88
N MET A 211 29.28 18.93 -15.37
CA MET A 211 29.21 17.46 -15.46
C MET A 211 29.33 16.76 -14.12
N GLU A 212 29.92 17.38 -13.11
CA GLU A 212 30.01 16.83 -11.76
C GLU A 212 28.61 16.78 -11.12
N LEU A 213 27.85 17.85 -11.27
CA LEU A 213 26.46 17.92 -10.82
C LEU A 213 25.58 16.87 -11.55
N VAL A 214 25.76 16.69 -12.85
CA VAL A 214 25.06 15.64 -13.63
C VAL A 214 25.37 14.27 -13.08
N HIS A 215 26.66 13.97 -12.84
CA HIS A 215 27.10 12.69 -12.30
C HIS A 215 26.53 12.42 -10.92
N GLN A 216 26.57 13.39 -10.00
CA GLN A 216 26.05 13.27 -8.66
C GLN A 216 24.56 12.89 -8.67
N TYR A 217 23.71 13.66 -9.35
CA TYR A 217 22.27 13.41 -9.35
C TYR A 217 21.84 12.19 -10.18
N SER A 218 22.66 11.73 -11.12
CA SER A 218 22.39 10.49 -11.86
C SER A 218 22.55 9.22 -11.01
N HIS A 219 23.34 9.28 -9.95
CA HIS A 219 23.51 8.17 -9.01
C HIS A 219 22.49 8.19 -7.84
N ASP A 220 21.86 9.33 -7.58
CA ASP A 220 20.96 9.54 -6.43
C ASP A 220 19.48 9.55 -6.84
N LEU A 221 19.04 8.61 -7.68
CA LEU A 221 17.67 8.66 -8.23
C LEU A 221 16.57 8.04 -7.33
N TYR A 222 16.84 7.02 -6.56
CA TYR A 222 15.95 6.31 -5.63
C TYR A 222 14.60 5.80 -6.20
N PHE A 223 14.41 5.75 -7.51
CA PHE A 223 13.18 5.24 -8.13
C PHE A 223 12.99 3.73 -7.89
N GLU A 224 14.07 2.97 -7.91
CA GLU A 224 14.07 1.55 -7.59
C GLU A 224 13.65 1.28 -6.13
N SER A 225 14.05 2.18 -5.21
CA SER A 225 13.67 2.07 -3.80
C SER A 225 12.16 2.26 -3.63
N ALA A 226 11.58 3.26 -4.29
CA ALA A 226 10.13 3.47 -4.28
C ALA A 226 9.38 2.26 -4.88
N GLY A 227 9.83 1.72 -6.02
CA GLY A 227 9.25 0.55 -6.66
C GLY A 227 9.35 -0.70 -5.81
N THR A 228 10.49 -0.93 -5.18
CA THR A 228 10.76 -2.08 -4.31
C THR A 228 9.86 -2.06 -3.07
N ILE A 229 9.78 -0.93 -2.38
CA ILE A 229 8.96 -0.76 -1.18
C ILE A 229 7.48 -1.03 -1.49
N LEU A 230 6.96 -0.48 -2.60
CA LEU A 230 5.56 -0.69 -3.01
C LEU A 230 5.27 -2.14 -3.40
N THR A 231 6.22 -2.80 -4.08
CA THR A 231 6.08 -4.21 -4.48
C THR A 231 6.13 -5.13 -3.28
N LEU A 232 7.04 -4.90 -2.32
CA LEU A 232 7.11 -5.64 -1.06
C LEU A 232 5.84 -5.46 -0.23
N LEU A 233 5.29 -4.25 -0.15
CA LEU A 233 4.01 -4.01 0.51
C LEU A 233 2.88 -4.85 -0.12
N SER A 234 2.81 -4.86 -1.44
CA SER A 234 1.83 -5.68 -2.17
C SER A 234 1.99 -7.18 -1.88
N LEU A 235 3.24 -7.65 -1.75
CA LEU A 235 3.55 -9.04 -1.38
C LEU A 235 3.11 -9.37 0.06
N ILE A 236 3.41 -8.49 1.02
CA ILE A 236 3.04 -8.66 2.42
C ILE A 236 1.52 -8.79 2.56
N HIS A 237 0.75 -7.91 1.91
CA HIS A 237 -0.71 -7.94 1.95
C HIS A 237 -1.32 -9.20 1.33
N ILE A 238 -0.63 -9.87 0.40
CA ILE A 238 -1.07 -11.16 -0.16
C ILE A 238 -0.73 -12.33 0.77
N SER A 239 0.39 -12.26 1.47
CA SER A 239 0.85 -13.36 2.34
C SER A 239 0.16 -13.39 3.71
N GLU A 240 -0.33 -12.25 4.19
CA GLU A 240 -1.00 -12.15 5.49
C GLU A 240 -2.31 -12.98 5.59
N PRO A 241 -3.24 -12.98 4.62
CA PRO A 241 -4.45 -13.78 4.70
C PRO A 241 -4.24 -15.29 4.56
N THR A 242 -3.06 -15.76 4.16
CA THR A 242 -2.77 -17.19 4.00
C THR A 242 -2.16 -17.85 5.25
N ARG A 243 -1.98 -17.10 6.33
CA ARG A 243 -1.28 -17.56 7.54
C ARG A 243 -2.19 -18.10 8.65
N HIS A 244 -3.52 -18.21 8.40
CA HIS A 244 -4.48 -18.79 9.35
C HIS A 244 -5.25 -19.94 8.75
#